data_1572b8021778fb6c5ac7da34a28c3e12
#
_entry.id   1572b8021778fb6c5ac7da34a28c3e12
#
_cell.length_a   1.000
_cell.length_b   1.000
_cell.length_c   1.000
_cell.angle_alpha   90.00
_cell.angle_beta   90.00
_cell.angle_gamma   90.00
#
_symmetry.space_group_name_H-M   'P 1'
#
loop_
_entity.id
_entity.type
_entity.pdbx_description
1 polymer ?
#
loop_
_entity_poly.entity_id
_entity_poly.type
_entity_poly.pdbx_seq_one_letter_code
_entity_poly.pdbx_strand_id
1 'polypeptide(L)'
;MTDDMLHVMKWHNGEKEYSPFSDTEMRRRQSDVRRWMAQNDVDAALFTSYHCINYYSGWLYCYFGRKYGMVIDQDNATTISAGIDGGQPWRRSFGDNVTYTDWRRDNFYQAVRQLTSGARRIGIEFDHVTLDFRRQLEEALPGVEFVDIGQPSMWMRTIKSLEEQALIREGARVCDVGGAACAAAIKAGVPEHEVAIATTNAMIREIAKSHPFVELMDTWTWFQSGINTDGAHNPVTNRIVQSGDILSLNTFPMIFGYYTALERTLFCDHVDDVSLDIWEKNVAVHRRGLELIKPGARCKDIAIELNEMYREWDLLKYRSFGYGHSFGVLCHYYGREAGVELREDIDTVLQPGMVVSMEPMVMLPEGVPGAGGYREHDILIVKEDGAENITGFPFGPEHNIIRN
;
A
#
# COMPACT_ATOMS: atom_id res chain seq x y z
N MET A 1 40.66 17.56 -13.10
CA MET A 1 39.75 17.02 -12.11
C MET A 1 40.45 15.84 -11.49
N THR A 2 40.72 15.90 -10.21
CA THR A 2 41.57 14.94 -9.52
C THR A 2 40.90 13.58 -9.48
N ASP A 3 41.70 12.54 -9.81
CA ASP A 3 41.32 11.11 -9.86
C ASP A 3 41.02 10.52 -8.47
N ASP A 4 40.96 11.36 -7.45
CA ASP A 4 40.83 11.00 -6.03
C ASP A 4 39.38 10.95 -5.52
N MET A 5 38.39 11.27 -6.37
CA MET A 5 36.98 11.29 -5.97
C MET A 5 36.32 9.93 -6.24
N LEU A 6 35.94 9.24 -5.17
CA LEU A 6 35.17 7.98 -5.28
C LEU A 6 33.83 8.22 -5.96
N HIS A 7 33.46 7.36 -6.88
CA HIS A 7 32.16 7.36 -7.55
C HIS A 7 31.16 6.45 -6.84
N VAL A 8 31.66 5.31 -6.36
CA VAL A 8 30.88 4.30 -5.64
C VAL A 8 31.74 3.79 -4.49
N MET A 9 31.11 3.59 -3.35
CA MET A 9 31.77 3.11 -2.13
C MET A 9 30.86 2.11 -1.39
N LYS A 10 31.45 1.32 -0.48
CA LYS A 10 30.71 0.58 0.55
C LYS A 10 30.80 1.36 1.86
N TRP A 11 29.66 1.84 2.32
CA TRP A 11 29.58 2.58 3.57
C TRP A 11 28.89 1.74 4.65
N HIS A 12 29.58 0.68 5.06
CA HIS A 12 29.11 -0.26 6.07
C HIS A 12 29.38 0.32 7.47
N ASN A 13 28.48 1.19 7.95
CA ASN A 13 28.61 1.88 9.20
C ASN A 13 27.54 1.42 10.20
N GLY A 14 27.97 0.80 11.29
CA GLY A 14 27.12 0.23 12.33
C GLY A 14 26.68 -1.21 12.06
N GLU A 15 25.88 -1.73 12.98
CA GLU A 15 25.30 -3.08 12.88
C GLU A 15 23.97 -3.04 12.10
N LYS A 16 23.52 -4.20 11.62
CA LYS A 16 22.18 -4.35 11.00
C LYS A 16 21.10 -4.06 12.04
N GLU A 17 20.11 -3.29 11.67
CA GLU A 17 18.96 -2.99 12.49
C GLU A 17 17.94 -4.14 12.45
N TYR A 18 17.00 -4.11 13.38
CA TYR A 18 15.90 -5.07 13.43
C TYR A 18 15.06 -5.00 12.14
N SER A 19 14.72 -6.16 11.62
CA SER A 19 13.76 -6.35 10.54
C SER A 19 12.53 -7.12 11.07
N PRO A 20 11.29 -6.80 10.63
CA PRO A 20 10.12 -7.60 10.98
C PRO A 20 10.11 -8.96 10.27
N PHE A 21 10.98 -9.14 9.29
CA PHE A 21 11.09 -10.35 8.49
C PHE A 21 12.35 -11.14 8.85
N SER A 22 12.20 -12.44 8.96
CA SER A 22 13.31 -13.35 9.17
C SER A 22 14.24 -13.41 7.94
N ASP A 23 15.49 -13.78 8.19
CA ASP A 23 16.43 -14.09 7.10
C ASP A 23 15.89 -15.14 6.12
N THR A 24 15.13 -16.11 6.62
CA THR A 24 14.52 -17.16 5.81
C THR A 24 13.50 -16.58 4.85
N GLU A 25 12.63 -15.69 5.32
CA GLU A 25 11.63 -15.01 4.48
C GLU A 25 12.31 -14.13 3.43
N MET A 26 13.31 -13.34 3.83
CA MET A 26 14.02 -12.47 2.89
C MET A 26 14.76 -13.27 1.81
N ARG A 27 15.39 -14.41 2.18
CA ARG A 27 16.00 -15.32 1.21
C ARG A 27 14.97 -15.97 0.29
N ARG A 28 13.79 -16.33 0.79
CA ARG A 28 12.69 -16.86 -0.02
C ARG A 28 12.31 -15.88 -1.12
N ARG A 29 12.06 -14.60 -0.77
CA ARG A 29 11.71 -13.54 -1.73
C ARG A 29 12.75 -13.39 -2.82
N GLN A 30 14.03 -13.33 -2.47
CA GLN A 30 15.13 -13.23 -3.44
C GLN A 30 15.29 -14.51 -4.27
N SER A 31 14.99 -15.69 -3.69
CA SER A 31 15.05 -16.97 -4.41
C SER A 31 13.94 -17.09 -5.46
N ASP A 32 12.77 -16.48 -5.22
CA ASP A 32 11.69 -16.44 -6.21
C ASP A 32 12.13 -15.64 -7.46
N VAL A 33 12.80 -14.50 -7.26
CA VAL A 33 13.41 -13.72 -8.35
C VAL A 33 14.46 -14.56 -9.11
N ARG A 34 15.39 -15.21 -8.39
CA ARG A 34 16.43 -16.04 -9.02
C ARG A 34 15.84 -17.22 -9.80
N ARG A 35 14.76 -17.82 -9.30
CA ARG A 35 14.06 -18.88 -10.04
C ARG A 35 13.46 -18.36 -11.34
N TRP A 36 12.82 -17.20 -11.30
CA TRP A 36 12.29 -16.55 -12.49
C TRP A 36 13.41 -16.20 -13.48
N MET A 37 14.53 -15.64 -13.00
CA MET A 37 15.71 -15.33 -13.83
C MET A 37 16.20 -16.57 -14.55
N ALA A 38 16.36 -17.70 -13.85
CA ALA A 38 16.80 -18.96 -14.43
C ALA A 38 15.81 -19.49 -15.50
N GLN A 39 14.52 -19.34 -15.29
CA GLN A 39 13.47 -19.78 -16.23
C GLN A 39 13.41 -18.91 -17.50
N ASN A 40 13.88 -17.67 -17.44
CA ASN A 40 13.78 -16.69 -18.51
C ASN A 40 15.13 -16.29 -19.12
N ASP A 41 16.21 -17.01 -18.76
CA ASP A 41 17.58 -16.75 -19.22
C ASP A 41 18.02 -15.30 -18.94
N VAL A 42 17.77 -14.82 -17.70
CA VAL A 42 18.09 -13.49 -17.23
C VAL A 42 19.27 -13.57 -16.25
N ASP A 43 20.31 -12.75 -16.47
CA ASP A 43 21.55 -12.79 -15.70
C ASP A 43 21.44 -12.04 -14.37
N ALA A 44 20.68 -10.91 -14.34
CA ALA A 44 20.45 -10.08 -13.17
C ALA A 44 19.08 -9.39 -13.24
N ALA A 45 18.53 -9.01 -12.09
CA ALA A 45 17.36 -8.15 -11.98
C ALA A 45 17.76 -6.83 -11.32
N LEU A 46 17.41 -5.71 -11.94
CA LEU A 46 17.54 -4.36 -11.39
C LEU A 46 16.16 -3.82 -11.04
N PHE A 47 15.86 -3.75 -9.76
CA PHE A 47 14.68 -3.10 -9.23
C PHE A 47 14.98 -1.63 -8.94
N THR A 48 14.05 -0.75 -9.30
CA THR A 48 14.15 0.70 -9.09
C THR A 48 12.89 1.29 -8.49
N SER A 49 11.82 0.53 -8.41
CA SER A 49 10.61 0.94 -7.72
C SER A 49 10.78 0.89 -6.21
N TYR A 50 10.11 1.83 -5.54
CA TYR A 50 10.16 1.94 -4.08
C TYR A 50 9.66 0.66 -3.39
N HIS A 51 8.56 0.10 -3.88
CA HIS A 51 7.98 -1.11 -3.31
C HIS A 51 8.83 -2.37 -3.53
N CYS A 52 9.45 -2.55 -4.70
CA CYS A 52 10.29 -3.72 -4.94
C CYS A 52 11.62 -3.64 -4.17
N ILE A 53 12.24 -2.46 -4.09
CA ILE A 53 13.43 -2.28 -3.25
C ILE A 53 13.11 -2.63 -1.80
N ASN A 54 11.99 -2.10 -1.25
CA ASN A 54 11.56 -2.44 0.11
C ASN A 54 11.24 -3.93 0.26
N TYR A 55 10.48 -4.53 -0.66
CA TYR A 55 10.07 -5.92 -0.58
C TYR A 55 11.25 -6.91 -0.56
N TYR A 56 12.26 -6.68 -1.42
CA TYR A 56 13.38 -7.59 -1.58
C TYR A 56 14.57 -7.30 -0.65
N SER A 57 14.63 -6.11 -0.04
CA SER A 57 15.70 -5.74 0.89
C SER A 57 15.25 -5.37 2.29
N GLY A 58 13.98 -5.10 2.52
CA GLY A 58 13.48 -4.53 3.78
C GLY A 58 13.74 -3.03 3.96
N TRP A 59 14.50 -2.42 3.04
CA TRP A 59 14.89 -1.03 3.19
C TRP A 59 13.83 -0.07 2.67
N LEU A 60 13.25 0.70 3.59
CA LEU A 60 12.36 1.80 3.31
C LEU A 60 13.19 3.09 3.30
N TYR A 61 13.39 3.68 2.12
CA TYR A 61 14.24 4.87 1.96
C TYR A 61 13.42 6.16 1.84
N CYS A 62 14.09 7.30 2.08
CA CYS A 62 13.50 8.61 1.88
C CYS A 62 13.44 8.97 0.39
N TYR A 63 12.24 9.09 -0.15
CA TYR A 63 12.02 9.33 -1.59
C TYR A 63 12.11 10.82 -1.95
N PHE A 64 13.34 11.36 -2.02
CA PHE A 64 13.62 12.78 -2.31
C PHE A 64 14.26 13.00 -3.69
N GLY A 65 13.77 12.34 -4.73
CA GLY A 65 14.22 12.58 -6.11
C GLY A 65 15.63 12.09 -6.41
N ARG A 66 16.25 11.30 -5.55
CA ARG A 66 17.46 10.53 -5.83
C ARG A 66 17.10 9.24 -6.56
N LYS A 67 18.07 8.69 -7.31
CA LYS A 67 17.91 7.35 -7.87
C LYS A 67 18.32 6.31 -6.84
N TYR A 68 17.49 5.31 -6.66
CA TYR A 68 17.74 4.16 -5.82
C TYR A 68 17.58 2.91 -6.66
N GLY A 69 18.20 1.81 -6.22
CA GLY A 69 18.08 0.55 -6.92
C GLY A 69 18.42 -0.63 -6.02
N MET A 70 18.10 -1.81 -6.52
CA MET A 70 18.57 -3.07 -5.97
C MET A 70 18.88 -4.01 -7.11
N VAL A 71 20.08 -4.57 -7.12
CA VAL A 71 20.47 -5.61 -8.05
C VAL A 71 20.44 -6.95 -7.34
N ILE A 72 19.74 -7.91 -7.94
CA ILE A 72 19.76 -9.33 -7.55
C ILE A 72 20.40 -10.09 -8.71
N ASP A 73 21.52 -10.74 -8.46
CA ASP A 73 22.15 -11.71 -9.36
C ASP A 73 22.03 -13.13 -8.79
N GLN A 74 22.71 -14.09 -9.37
CA GLN A 74 22.63 -15.49 -8.93
C GLN A 74 23.10 -15.71 -7.48
N ASP A 75 24.07 -14.92 -7.03
CA ASP A 75 24.73 -15.11 -5.74
C ASP A 75 24.42 -14.00 -4.74
N ASN A 76 24.22 -12.77 -5.21
CA ASN A 76 24.16 -11.57 -4.41
C ASN A 76 22.80 -10.85 -4.51
N ALA A 77 22.55 -10.00 -3.52
CA ALA A 77 21.47 -9.04 -3.52
C ALA A 77 21.99 -7.75 -2.87
N THR A 78 22.10 -6.68 -3.67
CA THR A 78 22.77 -5.45 -3.27
C THR A 78 21.92 -4.23 -3.57
N THR A 79 21.64 -3.43 -2.55
CA THR A 79 20.96 -2.13 -2.72
C THR A 79 21.95 -1.05 -3.18
N ILE A 80 21.44 -0.10 -3.98
CA ILE A 80 22.17 1.08 -4.45
C ILE A 80 21.54 2.31 -3.80
N SER A 81 22.32 3.05 -3.01
CA SER A 81 21.87 4.23 -2.29
C SER A 81 22.69 5.49 -2.64
N ALA A 82 22.14 6.65 -2.36
CA ALA A 82 22.81 7.94 -2.54
C ALA A 82 23.73 8.28 -1.35
N GLY A 83 24.81 9.03 -1.60
CA GLY A 83 25.78 9.40 -0.58
C GLY A 83 25.18 10.19 0.60
N ILE A 84 24.09 10.94 0.35
CA ILE A 84 23.40 11.70 1.40
C ILE A 84 22.78 10.81 2.51
N ASP A 85 22.48 9.55 2.21
CA ASP A 85 21.84 8.62 3.17
C ASP A 85 22.85 8.01 4.16
N GLY A 86 24.14 8.18 3.93
CA GLY A 86 25.19 7.70 4.82
C GLY A 86 25.18 6.18 5.00
N GLY A 87 25.36 5.72 6.23
CA GLY A 87 25.35 4.29 6.57
C GLY A 87 23.97 3.68 6.84
N GLN A 88 22.90 4.48 6.82
CA GLN A 88 21.55 4.02 7.11
C GLN A 88 21.07 2.92 6.14
N PRO A 89 21.30 3.01 4.80
CA PRO A 89 20.92 1.95 3.88
C PRO A 89 21.56 0.60 4.20
N TRP A 90 22.82 0.57 4.58
CA TRP A 90 23.50 -0.64 5.03
C TRP A 90 22.81 -1.25 6.26
N ARG A 91 22.54 -0.44 7.28
CA ARG A 91 21.92 -0.94 8.52
C ARG A 91 20.54 -1.54 8.29
N ARG A 92 19.75 -1.00 7.35
CA ARG A 92 18.35 -1.35 7.11
C ARG A 92 18.10 -2.31 5.95
N SER A 93 19.13 -2.61 5.15
CA SER A 93 19.00 -3.56 4.03
C SER A 93 19.33 -4.98 4.47
N PHE A 94 18.52 -5.94 4.05
CA PHE A 94 18.92 -7.33 4.01
C PHE A 94 19.80 -7.55 2.76
N GLY A 95 21.00 -8.10 2.95
CA GLY A 95 22.02 -8.18 1.90
C GLY A 95 23.08 -7.09 1.99
N ASP A 96 23.71 -6.79 0.87
CA ASP A 96 24.77 -5.78 0.77
C ASP A 96 24.21 -4.41 0.37
N ASN A 97 25.04 -3.38 0.48
CA ASN A 97 24.74 -2.02 0.02
C ASN A 97 25.98 -1.40 -0.63
N VAL A 98 25.77 -0.71 -1.74
CA VAL A 98 26.74 0.21 -2.34
C VAL A 98 26.13 1.62 -2.37
N THR A 99 26.97 2.60 -2.10
CA THR A 99 26.59 4.01 -2.07
C THR A 99 27.29 4.74 -3.21
N TYR A 100 26.50 5.38 -4.10
CA TYR A 100 27.07 6.27 -5.11
C TYR A 100 27.20 7.69 -4.55
N THR A 101 28.21 8.41 -5.03
CA THR A 101 28.43 9.80 -4.68
C THR A 101 27.73 10.74 -5.65
N ASP A 102 27.34 11.94 -5.18
CA ASP A 102 26.55 12.89 -5.98
C ASP A 102 27.43 13.86 -6.83
N TRP A 103 28.71 13.57 -7.02
CA TRP A 103 29.62 14.42 -7.84
C TRP A 103 29.20 14.51 -9.30
N ARG A 104 28.60 13.43 -9.84
CA ARG A 104 28.11 13.32 -11.20
C ARG A 104 26.80 12.53 -11.25
N ARG A 105 25.92 12.90 -12.16
CA ARG A 105 24.67 12.16 -12.39
C ARG A 105 24.89 10.71 -12.83
N ASP A 106 26.03 10.42 -13.49
CA ASP A 106 26.40 9.08 -13.94
C ASP A 106 26.78 8.12 -12.79
N ASN A 107 27.06 8.61 -11.59
CA ASN A 107 27.56 7.76 -10.50
C ASN A 107 26.57 6.67 -10.08
N PHE A 108 25.27 6.90 -10.16
CA PHE A 108 24.26 5.85 -10.00
C PHE A 108 24.46 4.74 -11.04
N TYR A 109 24.62 5.11 -12.32
CA TYR A 109 24.83 4.14 -13.40
C TYR A 109 26.18 3.45 -13.30
N GLN A 110 27.17 4.11 -12.71
CA GLN A 110 28.46 3.46 -12.37
C GLN A 110 28.25 2.31 -11.38
N ALA A 111 27.42 2.51 -10.35
CA ALA A 111 27.06 1.44 -9.42
C ALA A 111 26.31 0.30 -10.13
N VAL A 112 25.35 0.64 -10.99
CA VAL A 112 24.62 -0.38 -11.79
C VAL A 112 25.61 -1.17 -12.67
N ARG A 113 26.52 -0.52 -13.41
CA ARG A 113 27.54 -1.19 -14.24
C ARG A 113 28.42 -2.15 -13.45
N GLN A 114 28.81 -1.74 -12.23
CA GLN A 114 29.65 -2.59 -11.36
C GLN A 114 28.91 -3.85 -10.92
N LEU A 115 27.64 -3.69 -10.49
CA LEU A 115 26.84 -4.80 -9.96
C LEU A 115 26.29 -5.74 -11.05
N THR A 116 26.17 -5.25 -12.28
CA THR A 116 25.67 -6.04 -13.42
C THR A 116 26.76 -6.40 -14.41
N SER A 117 28.04 -6.36 -13.99
CA SER A 117 29.18 -6.62 -14.85
C SER A 117 29.12 -8.03 -15.48
N GLY A 118 29.18 -8.10 -16.80
CA GLY A 118 29.09 -9.36 -17.54
C GLY A 118 27.66 -9.82 -17.85
N ALA A 119 26.65 -9.19 -17.31
CA ALA A 119 25.26 -9.51 -17.65
C ALA A 119 24.93 -9.09 -19.08
N ARG A 120 24.25 -9.96 -19.81
CA ARG A 120 23.75 -9.71 -21.17
C ARG A 120 22.26 -9.46 -21.21
N ARG A 121 21.52 -10.04 -20.25
CA ARG A 121 20.07 -9.88 -20.10
C ARG A 121 19.75 -9.46 -18.68
N ILE A 122 19.05 -8.33 -18.52
CA ILE A 122 18.72 -7.75 -17.22
C ILE A 122 17.21 -7.53 -17.13
N GLY A 123 16.59 -8.08 -16.08
CA GLY A 123 15.21 -7.80 -15.74
C GLY A 123 15.08 -6.39 -15.17
N ILE A 124 14.15 -5.59 -15.69
CA ILE A 124 13.78 -4.28 -15.15
C ILE A 124 12.25 -4.14 -15.11
N GLU A 125 11.74 -3.25 -14.31
CA GLU A 125 10.29 -3.02 -14.12
C GLU A 125 9.75 -2.10 -15.21
N PHE A 126 9.11 -2.65 -16.25
CA PHE A 126 8.57 -1.88 -17.38
C PHE A 126 7.35 -1.00 -16.97
N ASP A 127 6.66 -1.37 -15.92
CA ASP A 127 5.56 -0.63 -15.34
C ASP A 127 6.01 0.57 -14.47
N HIS A 128 7.31 0.66 -14.16
CA HIS A 128 7.89 1.71 -13.32
C HIS A 128 8.94 2.57 -14.06
N VAL A 129 9.80 1.95 -14.87
CA VAL A 129 10.90 2.64 -15.54
C VAL A 129 10.36 3.61 -16.58
N THR A 130 10.63 4.91 -16.42
CA THR A 130 10.25 5.94 -17.41
C THR A 130 11.04 5.77 -18.71
N LEU A 131 10.53 6.30 -19.83
CA LEU A 131 11.22 6.26 -21.11
C LEU A 131 12.62 6.90 -21.05
N ASP A 132 12.76 8.01 -20.33
CA ASP A 132 14.07 8.66 -20.15
C ASP A 132 15.01 7.81 -19.30
N PHE A 133 14.53 7.20 -18.23
CA PHE A 133 15.36 6.30 -17.43
C PHE A 133 15.79 5.06 -18.24
N ARG A 134 14.89 4.50 -19.03
CA ARG A 134 15.20 3.39 -19.95
C ARG A 134 16.32 3.77 -20.93
N ARG A 135 16.23 4.95 -21.58
CA ARG A 135 17.26 5.47 -22.47
C ARG A 135 18.61 5.61 -21.75
N GLN A 136 18.61 6.14 -20.54
CA GLN A 136 19.83 6.29 -19.74
C GLN A 136 20.44 4.93 -19.34
N LEU A 137 19.62 3.90 -19.08
CA LEU A 137 20.09 2.54 -18.85
C LEU A 137 20.72 1.94 -20.11
N GLU A 138 20.13 2.14 -21.29
CA GLU A 138 20.69 1.68 -22.58
C GLU A 138 22.04 2.34 -22.89
N GLU A 139 22.18 3.63 -22.59
CA GLU A 139 23.44 4.35 -22.71
C GLU A 139 24.51 3.84 -21.72
N ALA A 140 24.08 3.51 -20.49
CA ALA A 140 24.97 3.04 -19.42
C ALA A 140 25.42 1.58 -19.62
N LEU A 141 24.59 0.75 -20.25
CA LEU A 141 24.76 -0.70 -20.42
C LEU A 141 24.63 -1.09 -21.90
N PRO A 142 25.55 -0.64 -22.76
CA PRO A 142 25.44 -0.90 -24.20
C PRO A 142 25.49 -2.40 -24.52
N GLY A 143 24.51 -2.84 -25.33
CA GLY A 143 24.41 -4.23 -25.76
C GLY A 143 23.67 -5.16 -24.79
N VAL A 144 23.19 -4.65 -23.65
CA VAL A 144 22.33 -5.40 -22.75
C VAL A 144 20.89 -5.42 -23.27
N GLU A 145 20.29 -6.61 -23.26
CA GLU A 145 18.86 -6.80 -23.48
C GLU A 145 18.11 -6.61 -22.15
N PHE A 146 17.07 -5.77 -22.16
CA PHE A 146 16.21 -5.57 -20.98
C PHE A 146 14.91 -6.36 -21.12
N VAL A 147 14.55 -7.10 -20.08
CA VAL A 147 13.37 -7.97 -19.99
C VAL A 147 12.45 -7.45 -18.89
N ASP A 148 11.12 -7.53 -19.09
CA ASP A 148 10.17 -7.11 -18.08
C ASP A 148 10.08 -8.08 -16.89
N ILE A 149 10.34 -7.58 -15.69
CA ILE A 149 10.12 -8.29 -14.42
C ILE A 149 9.01 -7.66 -13.58
N GLY A 150 8.40 -6.56 -13.99
CA GLY A 150 7.36 -5.85 -13.23
C GLY A 150 6.17 -6.77 -12.93
N GLN A 151 5.54 -7.31 -13.96
CA GLN A 151 4.42 -8.24 -13.81
C GLN A 151 4.78 -9.53 -13.03
N PRO A 152 5.87 -10.25 -13.36
CA PRO A 152 6.32 -11.39 -12.55
C PRO A 152 6.53 -11.05 -11.08
N SER A 153 7.18 -9.93 -10.77
CA SER A 153 7.40 -9.47 -9.39
C SER A 153 6.09 -9.17 -8.67
N MET A 154 5.11 -8.55 -9.34
CA MET A 154 3.76 -8.34 -8.78
C MET A 154 3.14 -9.68 -8.35
N TRP A 155 3.16 -10.69 -9.20
CA TRP A 155 2.59 -12.00 -8.87
C TRP A 155 3.33 -12.72 -7.75
N MET A 156 4.65 -12.56 -7.62
CA MET A 156 5.43 -13.09 -6.49
C MET A 156 4.98 -12.52 -5.14
N ARG A 157 4.39 -11.31 -5.11
CA ARG A 157 3.91 -10.64 -3.90
C ARG A 157 2.44 -10.90 -3.56
N THR A 158 1.66 -11.50 -4.46
CA THR A 158 0.20 -11.67 -4.25
C THR A 158 -0.12 -12.61 -3.09
N ILE A 159 0.66 -13.68 -2.92
CA ILE A 159 0.51 -14.62 -1.81
C ILE A 159 1.42 -14.16 -0.66
N LYS A 160 0.82 -13.68 0.41
CA LYS A 160 1.53 -13.17 1.58
C LYS A 160 2.04 -14.29 2.46
N SER A 161 3.32 -14.23 2.84
CA SER A 161 3.87 -15.13 3.85
C SER A 161 3.18 -14.94 5.20
N LEU A 162 3.38 -15.87 6.14
CA LEU A 162 2.82 -15.72 7.49
C LEU A 162 3.39 -14.49 8.22
N GLU A 163 4.65 -14.12 7.94
CA GLU A 163 5.27 -12.93 8.51
C GLU A 163 4.66 -11.65 7.94
N GLU A 164 4.39 -11.60 6.63
CA GLU A 164 3.66 -10.49 6.01
C GLU A 164 2.23 -10.37 6.55
N GLN A 165 1.52 -11.50 6.68
CA GLN A 165 0.18 -11.53 7.25
C GLN A 165 0.15 -11.03 8.71
N ALA A 166 1.18 -11.38 9.52
CA ALA A 166 1.30 -10.90 10.89
C ALA A 166 1.50 -9.37 10.94
N LEU A 167 2.35 -8.83 10.06
CA LEU A 167 2.57 -7.40 9.97
C LEU A 167 1.32 -6.64 9.50
N ILE A 168 0.58 -7.19 8.54
CA ILE A 168 -0.68 -6.60 8.05
C ILE A 168 -1.76 -6.63 9.16
N ARG A 169 -1.84 -7.70 9.97
CA ARG A 169 -2.73 -7.73 11.14
C ARG A 169 -2.40 -6.64 12.15
N GLU A 170 -1.12 -6.44 12.42
CA GLU A 170 -0.69 -5.37 13.32
C GLU A 170 -1.07 -3.98 12.76
N GLY A 171 -0.92 -3.77 11.45
CA GLY A 171 -1.39 -2.56 10.80
C GLY A 171 -2.90 -2.37 10.92
N ALA A 172 -3.70 -3.42 10.74
CA ALA A 172 -5.15 -3.36 10.93
C ALA A 172 -5.52 -3.01 12.38
N ARG A 173 -4.83 -3.59 13.37
CA ARG A 173 -5.01 -3.23 14.78
C ARG A 173 -4.68 -1.75 15.05
N VAL A 174 -3.66 -1.21 14.39
CA VAL A 174 -3.33 0.22 14.49
C VAL A 174 -4.42 1.08 13.84
N CYS A 175 -5.03 0.63 12.73
CA CYS A 175 -6.20 1.28 12.16
C CYS A 175 -7.35 1.37 13.17
N ASP A 176 -7.62 0.29 13.92
CA ASP A 176 -8.67 0.27 14.95
C ASP A 176 -8.41 1.30 16.06
N VAL A 177 -7.14 1.47 16.47
CA VAL A 177 -6.72 2.53 17.42
C VAL A 177 -6.99 3.91 16.82
N GLY A 178 -6.70 4.10 15.53
CA GLY A 178 -7.02 5.32 14.79
C GLY A 178 -8.53 5.58 14.75
N GLY A 179 -9.32 4.55 14.44
CA GLY A 179 -10.78 4.62 14.41
C GLY A 179 -11.38 5.06 15.75
N ALA A 180 -10.93 4.47 16.85
CA ALA A 180 -11.36 4.86 18.20
C ALA A 180 -10.98 6.32 18.53
N ALA A 181 -9.78 6.76 18.18
CA ALA A 181 -9.34 8.14 18.40
C ALA A 181 -10.14 9.14 17.53
N CYS A 182 -10.46 8.78 16.30
CA CYS A 182 -11.32 9.56 15.42
C CYS A 182 -12.70 9.75 16.03
N ALA A 183 -13.39 8.66 16.40
CA ALA A 183 -14.72 8.71 17.00
C ALA A 183 -14.74 9.58 18.27
N ALA A 184 -13.70 9.51 19.10
CA ALA A 184 -13.57 10.34 20.30
C ALA A 184 -13.33 11.82 20.01
N ALA A 185 -12.76 12.17 18.87
CA ALA A 185 -12.46 13.55 18.47
C ALA A 185 -13.63 14.24 17.72
N ILE A 186 -14.56 13.47 17.15
CA ILE A 186 -15.72 14.01 16.41
C ILE A 186 -16.65 14.75 17.34
N LYS A 187 -16.93 16.01 17.00
CA LYS A 187 -17.93 16.84 17.68
C LYS A 187 -18.33 18.00 16.77
N ALA A 188 -19.58 18.40 16.78
CA ALA A 188 -20.02 19.62 16.11
C ALA A 188 -19.22 20.83 16.61
N GLY A 189 -18.72 21.65 15.68
CA GLY A 189 -17.87 22.81 15.96
C GLY A 189 -16.36 22.53 15.87
N VAL A 190 -15.93 21.28 15.72
CA VAL A 190 -14.50 20.92 15.52
C VAL A 190 -14.15 20.93 14.04
N PRO A 191 -13.02 21.51 13.61
CA PRO A 191 -12.59 21.44 12.21
C PRO A 191 -12.05 20.05 11.85
N GLU A 192 -12.22 19.65 10.56
CA GLU A 192 -11.77 18.36 10.02
C GLU A 192 -10.32 18.02 10.39
N HIS A 193 -9.42 19.00 10.26
CA HIS A 193 -7.99 18.75 10.47
C HIS A 193 -7.66 18.40 11.95
N GLU A 194 -8.41 18.89 12.92
CA GLU A 194 -8.17 18.52 14.33
C GLU A 194 -8.54 17.06 14.58
N VAL A 195 -9.62 16.55 13.96
CA VAL A 195 -9.98 15.13 14.02
C VAL A 195 -8.90 14.28 13.34
N ALA A 196 -8.44 14.70 12.16
CA ALA A 196 -7.38 14.01 11.43
C ALA A 196 -6.05 13.97 12.20
N ILE A 197 -5.65 15.08 12.85
CA ILE A 197 -4.45 15.17 13.70
C ILE A 197 -4.57 14.21 14.90
N ALA A 198 -5.70 14.22 15.59
CA ALA A 198 -5.92 13.34 16.74
C ALA A 198 -5.79 11.86 16.33
N THR A 199 -6.42 11.48 15.23
CA THR A 199 -6.39 10.13 14.66
C THR A 199 -4.97 9.71 14.26
N THR A 200 -4.28 10.52 13.46
CA THR A 200 -2.91 10.25 12.99
C THR A 200 -1.94 10.14 14.15
N ASN A 201 -2.02 11.04 15.12
CA ASN A 201 -1.16 11.01 16.30
C ASN A 201 -1.36 9.75 17.16
N ALA A 202 -2.60 9.26 17.27
CA ALA A 202 -2.87 8.02 17.99
C ALA A 202 -2.21 6.82 17.31
N MET A 203 -2.32 6.71 15.99
CA MET A 203 -1.68 5.65 15.20
C MET A 203 -0.14 5.71 15.31
N ILE A 204 0.47 6.89 15.12
CA ILE A 204 1.92 7.06 15.20
C ILE A 204 2.45 6.65 16.59
N ARG A 205 1.77 7.07 17.67
CA ARG A 205 2.17 6.69 19.03
C ARG A 205 2.06 5.19 19.27
N GLU A 206 1.04 4.55 18.73
CA GLU A 206 0.86 3.10 18.87
C GLU A 206 1.92 2.32 18.08
N ILE A 207 2.23 2.75 16.84
CA ILE A 207 3.33 2.15 16.05
C ILE A 207 4.66 2.30 16.78
N ALA A 208 5.00 3.50 17.27
CA ALA A 208 6.26 3.75 17.97
C ALA A 208 6.40 2.94 19.26
N LYS A 209 5.29 2.62 19.93
CA LYS A 209 5.28 1.78 21.13
C LYS A 209 5.53 0.31 20.82
N SER A 210 4.93 -0.19 19.74
CA SER A 210 5.01 -1.60 19.35
C SER A 210 6.25 -1.93 18.54
N HIS A 211 6.78 -0.95 17.77
CA HIS A 211 7.89 -1.12 16.83
C HIS A 211 8.93 0.01 17.00
N PRO A 212 9.85 -0.09 17.97
CA PRO A 212 10.75 1.01 18.32
C PRO A 212 11.77 1.40 17.23
N PHE A 213 11.99 0.56 16.22
CA PHE A 213 12.95 0.79 15.13
C PHE A 213 12.28 1.11 13.80
N VAL A 214 10.95 1.24 13.77
CA VAL A 214 10.21 1.52 12.54
C VAL A 214 10.39 2.96 12.09
N GLU A 215 10.41 3.16 10.78
CA GLU A 215 10.24 4.49 10.20
C GLU A 215 8.77 4.93 10.33
N LEU A 216 8.55 6.10 10.93
CA LEU A 216 7.20 6.63 11.20
C LEU A 216 6.67 7.53 10.06
N MET A 217 7.34 7.55 8.93
CA MET A 217 6.93 8.26 7.74
C MET A 217 5.63 7.68 7.16
N ASP A 218 4.84 8.53 6.53
CA ASP A 218 3.66 8.17 5.73
C ASP A 218 2.54 7.43 6.49
N THR A 219 2.37 7.69 7.78
CA THR A 219 1.14 7.36 8.52
C THR A 219 0.25 8.60 8.58
N TRP A 220 -0.96 8.51 8.05
CA TRP A 220 -1.85 9.66 7.90
C TRP A 220 -3.33 9.29 7.94
N THR A 221 -4.18 10.32 8.04
CA THR A 221 -5.63 10.19 8.06
C THR A 221 -6.24 11.18 7.09
N TRP A 222 -7.19 10.74 6.29
CA TRP A 222 -8.19 11.59 5.68
C TRP A 222 -9.47 11.54 6.49
N PHE A 223 -9.91 12.68 7.00
CA PHE A 223 -11.20 12.86 7.65
C PHE A 223 -11.95 13.94 6.91
N GLN A 224 -13.14 13.62 6.46
CA GLN A 224 -13.97 14.48 5.61
C GLN A 224 -15.34 14.62 6.22
N SER A 225 -16.01 15.77 5.98
CA SER A 225 -17.34 16.05 6.51
C SER A 225 -18.25 16.71 5.47
N GLY A 226 -19.55 16.38 5.51
CA GLY A 226 -20.56 16.91 4.60
C GLY A 226 -20.18 16.69 3.13
N ILE A 227 -20.18 17.77 2.34
CA ILE A 227 -19.86 17.69 0.90
C ILE A 227 -18.46 17.12 0.60
N ASN A 228 -17.49 17.29 1.50
CA ASN A 228 -16.15 16.76 1.31
C ASN A 228 -16.11 15.23 1.31
N THR A 229 -17.19 14.53 1.65
CA THR A 229 -17.27 13.07 1.58
C THR A 229 -17.59 12.54 0.18
N ASP A 230 -17.90 13.40 -0.79
CA ASP A 230 -18.28 13.03 -2.17
C ASP A 230 -17.14 12.44 -3.03
N GLY A 231 -15.94 12.34 -2.47
CA GLY A 231 -14.78 11.71 -3.08
C GLY A 231 -13.86 11.08 -2.04
N ALA A 232 -13.43 9.83 -2.28
CA ALA A 232 -12.54 9.11 -1.36
C ALA A 232 -11.21 9.84 -1.11
N HIS A 233 -10.74 10.60 -2.11
CA HIS A 233 -9.44 11.28 -2.08
C HIS A 233 -9.56 12.79 -1.85
N ASN A 234 -10.69 13.28 -1.36
CA ASN A 234 -10.79 14.68 -1.00
C ASN A 234 -9.87 15.00 0.18
N PRO A 235 -9.13 16.12 0.12
CA PRO A 235 -8.19 16.49 1.16
C PRO A 235 -8.90 16.84 2.46
N VAL A 236 -8.21 16.69 3.57
CA VAL A 236 -8.61 17.24 4.87
C VAL A 236 -8.55 18.77 4.81
N THR A 237 -9.61 19.42 5.25
CA THR A 237 -9.73 20.88 5.21
C THR A 237 -9.92 21.49 6.61
N ASN A 238 -10.21 22.77 6.65
CA ASN A 238 -10.60 23.46 7.87
C ASN A 238 -12.13 23.60 7.97
N ARG A 239 -12.91 22.84 7.19
CA ARG A 239 -14.36 22.80 7.34
C ARG A 239 -14.74 22.41 8.78
N ILE A 240 -15.70 23.12 9.31
CA ILE A 240 -16.23 22.85 10.66
C ILE A 240 -17.30 21.77 10.56
N VAL A 241 -17.13 20.70 11.30
CA VAL A 241 -18.12 19.62 11.45
C VAL A 241 -19.41 20.18 12.04
N GLN A 242 -20.54 19.82 11.44
CA GLN A 242 -21.87 20.23 11.88
C GLN A 242 -22.68 19.02 12.35
N SER A 243 -23.63 19.27 13.24
CA SER A 243 -24.61 18.25 13.65
C SER A 243 -25.41 17.79 12.43
N GLY A 244 -25.53 16.47 12.22
CA GLY A 244 -26.16 15.86 11.06
C GLY A 244 -25.24 15.66 9.85
N ASP A 245 -23.97 16.12 9.89
CA ASP A 245 -23.02 15.85 8.81
C ASP A 245 -22.77 14.36 8.65
N ILE A 246 -22.80 13.90 7.41
CA ILE A 246 -22.11 12.67 7.00
C ILE A 246 -20.60 12.89 7.11
N LEU A 247 -19.89 11.92 7.66
CA LEU A 247 -18.45 11.96 7.90
C LEU A 247 -17.79 10.74 7.26
N SER A 248 -16.57 10.91 6.79
CA SER A 248 -15.76 9.81 6.29
C SER A 248 -14.43 9.76 7.03
N LEU A 249 -14.18 8.64 7.70
CA LEU A 249 -12.88 8.29 8.27
C LEU A 249 -12.11 7.43 7.27
N ASN A 250 -10.86 7.79 7.00
CA ASN A 250 -9.93 6.98 6.21
C ASN A 250 -8.57 7.04 6.89
N THR A 251 -8.08 5.91 7.42
CA THR A 251 -6.79 5.81 8.10
C THR A 251 -5.82 4.96 7.30
N PHE A 252 -4.56 5.36 7.28
CA PHE A 252 -3.50 4.71 6.51
C PHE A 252 -2.21 4.62 7.32
N PRO A 253 -2.12 3.74 8.33
CA PRO A 253 -0.86 3.47 8.99
C PRO A 253 0.08 2.69 8.07
N MET A 254 1.38 3.01 8.15
CA MET A 254 2.44 2.29 7.46
C MET A 254 3.44 1.73 8.48
N ILE A 255 3.66 0.42 8.45
CA ILE A 255 4.62 -0.28 9.30
C ILE A 255 5.61 -1.04 8.42
N PHE A 256 6.90 -0.65 8.46
CA PHE A 256 7.96 -1.24 7.64
C PHE A 256 7.65 -1.29 6.12
N GLY A 257 6.94 -0.28 5.61
CA GLY A 257 6.51 -0.21 4.21
C GLY A 257 5.22 -0.95 3.89
N TYR A 258 4.54 -1.54 4.88
CA TYR A 258 3.23 -2.19 4.68
C TYR A 258 2.13 -1.24 5.14
N TYR A 259 1.30 -0.83 4.19
CA TYR A 259 0.08 -0.09 4.48
C TYR A 259 -1.05 -1.03 4.86
N THR A 260 -1.90 -0.53 5.75
CA THR A 260 -3.25 -1.01 5.97
C THR A 260 -4.20 0.16 5.90
N ALA A 261 -5.50 -0.10 5.81
CA ALA A 261 -6.50 0.94 5.78
C ALA A 261 -7.74 0.54 6.60
N LEU A 262 -8.44 1.55 7.07
CA LEU A 262 -9.77 1.45 7.63
C LEU A 262 -10.57 2.64 7.11
N GLU A 263 -11.71 2.38 6.49
CA GLU A 263 -12.62 3.44 6.09
C GLU A 263 -14.01 3.19 6.65
N ARG A 264 -14.64 4.25 7.10
CA ARG A 264 -15.98 4.20 7.70
C ARG A 264 -16.79 5.42 7.33
N THR A 265 -18.07 5.18 7.07
CA THR A 265 -19.09 6.21 7.19
C THR A 265 -19.43 6.41 8.66
N LEU A 266 -19.49 7.67 9.10
CA LEU A 266 -20.00 8.06 10.40
C LEU A 266 -20.97 9.24 10.23
N PHE A 267 -21.74 9.54 11.26
CA PHE A 267 -22.58 10.73 11.33
C PHE A 267 -22.37 11.47 12.65
N CYS A 268 -22.39 12.79 12.59
CA CYS A 268 -22.32 13.64 13.78
C CYS A 268 -23.71 13.83 14.39
N ASP A 269 -23.89 13.41 15.63
CA ASP A 269 -25.11 13.51 16.47
C ASP A 269 -26.30 12.68 15.95
N HIS A 270 -26.70 12.82 14.69
CA HIS A 270 -27.85 12.14 14.10
C HIS A 270 -27.70 11.95 12.59
N VAL A 271 -28.51 11.09 12.03
CA VAL A 271 -28.64 10.83 10.59
C VAL A 271 -30.11 11.01 10.19
N ASP A 272 -30.40 11.58 9.01
CA ASP A 272 -31.74 11.62 8.45
C ASP A 272 -32.14 10.29 7.81
N ASP A 273 -33.45 10.07 7.63
CA ASP A 273 -33.99 8.79 7.14
C ASP A 273 -33.49 8.40 5.76
N VAL A 274 -33.25 9.36 4.84
CA VAL A 274 -32.77 9.08 3.49
C VAL A 274 -31.31 8.65 3.52
N SER A 275 -30.50 9.38 4.26
CA SER A 275 -29.08 9.05 4.43
C SER A 275 -28.90 7.71 5.16
N LEU A 276 -29.76 7.42 6.14
CA LEU A 276 -29.76 6.15 6.86
C LEU A 276 -30.06 4.98 5.92
N ASP A 277 -31.10 5.07 5.08
CA ASP A 277 -31.50 4.04 4.12
C ASP A 277 -30.35 3.74 3.11
N ILE A 278 -29.67 4.78 2.59
CA ILE A 278 -28.53 4.62 1.70
C ILE A 278 -27.37 3.93 2.42
N TRP A 279 -27.07 4.36 3.64
CA TRP A 279 -26.00 3.77 4.43
C TRP A 279 -26.24 2.30 4.76
N GLU A 280 -27.45 1.94 5.19
CA GLU A 280 -27.86 0.56 5.46
C GLU A 280 -27.71 -0.34 4.19
N LYS A 281 -28.07 0.18 3.02
CA LYS A 281 -27.86 -0.50 1.75
C LYS A 281 -26.38 -0.73 1.43
N ASN A 282 -25.55 0.29 1.63
CA ASN A 282 -24.09 0.16 1.45
C ASN A 282 -23.49 -0.86 2.42
N VAL A 283 -23.94 -0.86 3.69
CA VAL A 283 -23.56 -1.85 4.71
C VAL A 283 -24.02 -3.26 4.30
N ALA A 284 -25.20 -3.41 3.70
CA ALA A 284 -25.67 -4.71 3.22
C ALA A 284 -24.77 -5.25 2.09
N VAL A 285 -24.33 -4.40 1.16
CA VAL A 285 -23.37 -4.77 0.12
C VAL A 285 -22.03 -5.16 0.76
N HIS A 286 -21.55 -4.41 1.75
CA HIS A 286 -20.32 -4.74 2.47
C HIS A 286 -20.41 -6.11 3.15
N ARG A 287 -21.47 -6.38 3.92
CA ARG A 287 -21.71 -7.68 4.58
C ARG A 287 -21.73 -8.82 3.56
N ARG A 288 -22.42 -8.62 2.42
CA ARG A 288 -22.44 -9.64 1.35
C ARG A 288 -21.06 -9.87 0.76
N GLY A 289 -20.31 -8.81 0.52
CA GLY A 289 -18.94 -8.90 0.01
C GLY A 289 -18.01 -9.69 0.94
N LEU A 290 -18.11 -9.48 2.26
CA LEU A 290 -17.34 -10.26 3.24
C LEU A 290 -17.60 -11.77 3.15
N GLU A 291 -18.84 -12.19 2.84
CA GLU A 291 -19.21 -13.60 2.67
C GLU A 291 -18.69 -14.20 1.35
N LEU A 292 -18.54 -13.38 0.32
CA LEU A 292 -18.12 -13.81 -1.02
C LEU A 292 -16.62 -14.01 -1.14
N ILE A 293 -15.82 -13.31 -0.32
CA ILE A 293 -14.36 -13.43 -0.30
C ILE A 293 -13.98 -14.77 0.35
N LYS A 294 -13.53 -15.73 -0.47
CA LYS A 294 -13.09 -17.05 -0.04
C LYS A 294 -12.19 -17.69 -1.10
N PRO A 295 -11.42 -18.75 -0.77
CA PRO A 295 -10.62 -19.44 -1.78
C PRO A 295 -11.50 -20.00 -2.89
N GLY A 296 -11.03 -19.86 -4.12
CA GLY A 296 -11.77 -20.27 -5.32
C GLY A 296 -12.77 -19.25 -5.85
N ALA A 297 -13.09 -18.19 -5.11
CA ALA A 297 -13.92 -17.10 -5.63
C ALA A 297 -13.14 -16.28 -6.68
N ARG A 298 -13.83 -15.88 -7.74
CA ARG A 298 -13.23 -15.05 -8.80
C ARG A 298 -13.54 -13.58 -8.54
N CYS A 299 -12.55 -12.71 -8.66
CA CYS A 299 -12.70 -11.28 -8.36
C CYS A 299 -13.86 -10.63 -9.12
N LYS A 300 -13.98 -10.90 -10.43
CA LYS A 300 -15.08 -10.35 -11.24
C LYS A 300 -16.47 -10.86 -10.83
N ASP A 301 -16.59 -12.12 -10.41
CA ASP A 301 -17.89 -12.70 -10.05
C ASP A 301 -18.41 -12.04 -8.76
N ILE A 302 -17.51 -11.75 -7.81
CA ILE A 302 -17.84 -10.96 -6.61
C ILE A 302 -18.37 -9.58 -7.02
N ALA A 303 -17.65 -8.87 -7.89
CA ALA A 303 -18.06 -7.53 -8.32
C ALA A 303 -19.42 -7.56 -9.05
N ILE A 304 -19.67 -8.54 -9.92
CA ILE A 304 -20.94 -8.67 -10.65
C ILE A 304 -22.10 -8.92 -9.68
N GLU A 305 -21.93 -9.82 -8.70
CA GLU A 305 -22.98 -10.11 -7.71
C GLU A 305 -23.33 -8.86 -6.87
N LEU A 306 -22.33 -8.12 -6.40
CA LEU A 306 -22.56 -6.89 -5.62
C LEU A 306 -23.20 -5.77 -6.46
N ASN A 307 -22.95 -5.73 -7.77
CA ASN A 307 -23.62 -4.81 -8.68
C ASN A 307 -25.13 -5.05 -8.74
N GLU A 308 -25.60 -6.32 -8.70
CA GLU A 308 -27.02 -6.59 -8.72
C GLU A 308 -27.74 -5.98 -7.51
N MET A 309 -27.15 -6.05 -6.33
CA MET A 309 -27.71 -5.41 -5.12
C MET A 309 -27.88 -3.91 -5.32
N TYR A 310 -26.83 -3.21 -5.78
CA TYR A 310 -26.93 -1.76 -6.05
C TYR A 310 -27.92 -1.44 -7.18
N ARG A 311 -28.05 -2.31 -8.18
CA ARG A 311 -29.00 -2.14 -9.30
C ARG A 311 -30.45 -2.21 -8.84
N GLU A 312 -30.77 -3.15 -7.94
CA GLU A 312 -32.10 -3.28 -7.34
C GLU A 312 -32.55 -2.01 -6.59
N TRP A 313 -31.59 -1.26 -6.04
CA TRP A 313 -31.83 -0.02 -5.28
C TRP A 313 -31.59 1.26 -6.07
N ASP A 314 -31.36 1.18 -7.39
CA ASP A 314 -30.99 2.32 -8.25
C ASP A 314 -29.74 3.09 -7.78
N LEU A 315 -28.84 2.43 -7.06
CA LEU A 315 -27.60 3.00 -6.54
C LEU A 315 -26.36 2.71 -7.38
N LEU A 316 -26.42 1.74 -8.32
CA LEU A 316 -25.24 1.35 -9.12
C LEU A 316 -24.63 2.51 -9.91
N LYS A 317 -25.43 3.46 -10.35
CA LYS A 317 -24.99 4.67 -11.07
C LYS A 317 -24.11 5.60 -10.22
N TYR A 318 -24.11 5.44 -8.90
CA TYR A 318 -23.32 6.21 -7.96
C TYR A 318 -22.05 5.47 -7.51
N ARG A 319 -21.82 4.25 -7.98
CA ARG A 319 -20.56 3.53 -7.80
C ARG A 319 -19.58 3.92 -8.90
N SER A 320 -18.37 4.33 -8.55
CA SER A 320 -17.37 4.84 -9.51
C SER A 320 -16.07 4.04 -9.58
N PHE A 321 -15.86 3.04 -8.72
CA PHE A 321 -14.68 2.18 -8.72
C PHE A 321 -15.02 0.75 -8.27
N GLY A 322 -14.00 -0.15 -8.17
CA GLY A 322 -14.18 -1.55 -7.75
C GLY A 322 -14.65 -1.70 -6.30
N TYR A 323 -14.78 -2.94 -5.84
CA TYR A 323 -15.22 -3.27 -4.49
C TYR A 323 -14.08 -3.63 -3.53
N GLY A 324 -12.84 -3.51 -3.96
CA GLY A 324 -11.69 -3.79 -3.14
C GLY A 324 -10.43 -4.03 -3.94
N HIS A 325 -9.31 -4.10 -3.26
CA HIS A 325 -7.98 -4.27 -3.85
C HIS A 325 -7.05 -5.02 -2.89
N SER A 326 -5.89 -5.47 -3.41
CA SER A 326 -4.87 -6.14 -2.60
C SER A 326 -4.24 -5.22 -1.57
N PHE A 327 -3.72 -5.82 -0.50
CA PHE A 327 -2.86 -5.18 0.49
C PHE A 327 -1.50 -5.85 0.54
N GLY A 328 -0.46 -5.05 0.79
CA GLY A 328 0.92 -5.50 0.87
C GLY A 328 1.89 -4.34 0.96
N VAL A 329 3.12 -4.54 0.49
CA VAL A 329 4.16 -3.50 0.50
C VAL A 329 3.71 -2.28 -0.32
N LEU A 330 3.67 -1.11 0.32
CA LEU A 330 3.35 0.19 -0.28
C LEU A 330 2.08 0.20 -1.16
N CYS A 331 1.06 -0.55 -0.79
CA CYS A 331 -0.10 -0.85 -1.63
C CYS A 331 -0.90 0.38 -2.09
N HIS A 332 -0.99 1.44 -1.27
CA HIS A 332 -1.74 2.64 -1.63
C HIS A 332 -1.00 3.55 -2.60
N TYR A 333 0.34 3.58 -2.57
CA TYR A 333 1.11 4.46 -3.45
C TYR A 333 1.68 3.74 -4.66
N TYR A 334 2.40 2.62 -4.43
CA TYR A 334 3.27 2.08 -5.47
C TYR A 334 3.16 0.57 -5.63
N GLY A 335 2.91 -0.15 -4.55
CA GLY A 335 2.99 -1.61 -4.52
C GLY A 335 1.68 -2.33 -4.76
N ARG A 336 0.63 -1.63 -5.24
CA ARG A 336 -0.68 -2.23 -5.48
C ARG A 336 -0.59 -3.37 -6.49
N GLU A 337 -1.11 -4.51 -6.11
CA GLU A 337 -1.15 -5.69 -6.97
C GLU A 337 -2.44 -5.66 -7.79
N ALA A 338 -2.42 -4.96 -8.91
CA ALA A 338 -3.59 -4.73 -9.76
C ALA A 338 -4.23 -6.02 -10.32
N GLY A 339 -3.50 -7.14 -10.26
CA GLY A 339 -4.07 -8.46 -10.56
C GLY A 339 -5.03 -8.98 -9.50
N VAL A 340 -5.13 -8.36 -8.32
CA VAL A 340 -6.03 -8.77 -7.23
C VAL A 340 -6.91 -7.58 -6.84
N GLU A 341 -7.85 -7.24 -7.71
CA GLU A 341 -8.86 -6.20 -7.49
C GLU A 341 -10.24 -6.78 -7.71
N LEU A 342 -11.21 -6.43 -6.84
CA LEU A 342 -12.60 -6.86 -6.98
C LEU A 342 -13.33 -5.98 -8.00
N ARG A 343 -13.07 -6.26 -9.28
CA ARG A 343 -13.59 -5.54 -10.44
C ARG A 343 -14.06 -6.51 -11.52
N GLU A 344 -14.95 -6.03 -12.39
CA GLU A 344 -15.61 -6.81 -13.44
C GLU A 344 -14.66 -7.34 -14.53
N ASP A 345 -13.49 -6.74 -14.68
CA ASP A 345 -12.48 -7.10 -15.69
C ASP A 345 -11.31 -7.94 -15.12
N ILE A 346 -11.37 -8.33 -13.82
CA ILE A 346 -10.32 -9.10 -13.16
C ILE A 346 -10.71 -10.56 -12.99
N ASP A 347 -10.07 -11.43 -13.75
CA ASP A 347 -10.34 -12.89 -13.77
C ASP A 347 -9.64 -13.68 -12.65
N THR A 348 -8.85 -13.02 -11.82
CA THR A 348 -8.08 -13.68 -10.76
C THR A 348 -8.98 -14.46 -9.81
N VAL A 349 -8.58 -15.70 -9.53
CA VAL A 349 -9.20 -16.56 -8.54
C VAL A 349 -8.46 -16.39 -7.22
N LEU A 350 -9.19 -16.07 -6.16
CA LEU A 350 -8.64 -15.88 -4.83
C LEU A 350 -8.05 -17.18 -4.28
N GLN A 351 -6.86 -17.08 -3.69
CA GLN A 351 -6.10 -18.21 -3.14
C GLN A 351 -5.74 -17.94 -1.68
N PRO A 352 -5.55 -18.99 -0.86
CA PRO A 352 -5.04 -18.83 0.50
C PRO A 352 -3.75 -18.02 0.53
N GLY A 353 -3.65 -17.09 1.50
CA GLY A 353 -2.53 -16.16 1.64
C GLY A 353 -2.69 -14.85 0.88
N MET A 354 -3.64 -14.72 -0.05
CA MET A 354 -3.99 -13.42 -0.61
C MET A 354 -4.64 -12.54 0.46
N VAL A 355 -4.35 -11.23 0.39
CA VAL A 355 -4.97 -10.22 1.27
C VAL A 355 -5.68 -9.20 0.40
N VAL A 356 -6.96 -9.00 0.67
CA VAL A 356 -7.82 -8.13 -0.14
C VAL A 356 -8.77 -7.33 0.75
N SER A 357 -9.10 -6.10 0.34
CA SER A 357 -10.17 -5.33 1.00
C SER A 357 -11.55 -5.72 0.49
N MET A 358 -12.56 -5.45 1.32
CA MET A 358 -13.96 -5.27 0.91
C MET A 358 -14.36 -3.83 1.17
N GLU A 359 -14.59 -3.07 0.09
CA GLU A 359 -14.66 -1.60 0.11
C GLU A 359 -15.79 -1.07 -0.80
N PRO A 360 -17.06 -1.41 -0.54
CA PRO A 360 -18.16 -0.84 -1.31
C PRO A 360 -18.31 0.66 -1.00
N MET A 361 -18.50 1.45 -2.05
CA MET A 361 -18.69 2.88 -1.94
C MET A 361 -19.69 3.39 -2.97
N VAL A 362 -20.62 4.23 -2.53
CA VAL A 362 -21.49 5.05 -3.39
C VAL A 362 -21.33 6.53 -3.04
N MET A 363 -21.28 7.37 -4.08
CA MET A 363 -21.07 8.82 -3.95
C MET A 363 -22.23 9.54 -4.64
N LEU A 364 -23.13 10.11 -3.83
CA LEU A 364 -24.29 10.85 -4.33
C LEU A 364 -23.92 12.33 -4.48
N PRO A 365 -24.18 12.94 -5.67
CA PRO A 365 -23.81 14.32 -5.91
C PRO A 365 -24.69 15.30 -5.12
N GLU A 366 -24.20 16.52 -4.96
CA GLU A 366 -24.93 17.62 -4.37
C GLU A 366 -26.30 17.84 -5.07
N GLY A 367 -27.35 18.10 -4.29
CA GLY A 367 -28.72 18.27 -4.79
C GLY A 367 -29.52 16.97 -4.93
N VAL A 368 -28.91 15.82 -4.74
CA VAL A 368 -29.60 14.54 -4.61
C VAL A 368 -29.89 14.29 -3.12
N PRO A 369 -31.12 13.85 -2.73
CA PRO A 369 -31.38 13.46 -1.35
C PRO A 369 -30.37 12.42 -0.85
N GLY A 370 -29.80 12.64 0.33
CA GLY A 370 -28.74 11.80 0.86
C GLY A 370 -27.37 12.04 0.22
N ALA A 371 -27.10 13.22 -0.38
CA ALA A 371 -25.82 13.58 -0.97
C ALA A 371 -24.65 13.36 -0.01
N GLY A 372 -23.56 12.77 -0.54
CA GLY A 372 -22.35 12.45 0.21
C GLY A 372 -21.77 11.09 -0.19
N GLY A 373 -20.68 10.70 0.44
CA GLY A 373 -19.99 9.43 0.17
C GLY A 373 -20.15 8.42 1.29
N TYR A 374 -20.81 7.32 1.01
CA TYR A 374 -21.04 6.20 1.92
C TYR A 374 -20.04 5.10 1.62
N ARG A 375 -19.22 4.70 2.60
CA ARG A 375 -18.17 3.69 2.44
C ARG A 375 -17.96 2.89 3.71
N GLU A 376 -17.63 1.63 3.52
CA GLU A 376 -17.11 0.74 4.55
C GLU A 376 -15.89 0.02 3.96
N HIS A 377 -14.88 -0.22 4.76
CA HIS A 377 -13.66 -0.88 4.28
C HIS A 377 -13.09 -1.79 5.36
N ASP A 378 -13.01 -3.07 5.05
CA ASP A 378 -12.36 -4.09 5.88
C ASP A 378 -11.27 -4.80 5.08
N ILE A 379 -10.25 -5.29 5.78
CA ILE A 379 -9.17 -6.11 5.20
C ILE A 379 -9.40 -7.57 5.57
N LEU A 380 -9.31 -8.45 4.56
CA LEU A 380 -9.47 -9.88 4.74
C LEU A 380 -8.23 -10.63 4.27
N ILE A 381 -7.85 -11.64 5.04
CA ILE A 381 -6.85 -12.64 4.65
C ILE A 381 -7.58 -13.89 4.19
N VAL A 382 -7.41 -14.28 2.94
CA VAL A 382 -7.97 -15.51 2.39
C VAL A 382 -7.28 -16.71 3.06
N LYS A 383 -8.09 -17.65 3.59
CA LYS A 383 -7.66 -18.89 4.26
C LYS A 383 -8.03 -20.10 3.41
N GLU A 384 -7.70 -21.30 3.88
CA GLU A 384 -8.04 -22.57 3.18
C GLU A 384 -9.55 -22.81 3.10
N ASP A 385 -10.32 -22.34 4.07
CA ASP A 385 -11.75 -22.62 4.23
C ASP A 385 -12.65 -21.37 4.28
N GLY A 386 -12.13 -20.21 3.92
CA GLY A 386 -12.88 -18.94 3.95
C GLY A 386 -11.98 -17.73 3.89
N ALA A 387 -12.36 -16.66 4.57
CA ALA A 387 -11.51 -15.49 4.78
C ALA A 387 -11.63 -14.99 6.22
N GLU A 388 -10.53 -14.49 6.75
CA GLU A 388 -10.46 -13.87 8.07
C GLU A 388 -10.53 -12.36 7.91
N ASN A 389 -11.60 -11.74 8.39
CA ASN A 389 -11.63 -10.28 8.54
C ASN A 389 -10.73 -9.88 9.71
N ILE A 390 -9.71 -9.06 9.44
CA ILE A 390 -8.73 -8.61 10.44
C ILE A 390 -8.97 -7.19 10.92
N THR A 391 -10.02 -6.52 10.44
CA THR A 391 -10.43 -5.18 10.88
C THR A 391 -11.39 -5.31 12.06
N GLY A 392 -11.04 -4.72 13.19
CA GLY A 392 -11.82 -4.82 14.43
C GLY A 392 -12.73 -3.62 14.69
N PHE A 393 -12.47 -2.45 14.10
CA PHE A 393 -13.30 -1.26 14.29
C PHE A 393 -14.70 -1.47 13.66
N PRO A 394 -15.80 -1.23 14.41
CA PRO A 394 -17.14 -1.55 13.94
C PRO A 394 -17.56 -0.70 12.74
N PHE A 395 -18.48 -1.23 11.94
CA PHE A 395 -19.12 -0.53 10.82
C PHE A 395 -20.63 -0.42 11.01
N GLY A 396 -21.23 0.48 10.26
CA GLY A 396 -22.68 0.64 10.19
C GLY A 396 -23.28 1.61 11.22
N PRO A 397 -24.56 1.96 11.03
CA PRO A 397 -25.25 2.98 11.83
C PRO A 397 -25.43 2.59 13.30
N GLU A 398 -25.42 1.31 13.63
CA GLU A 398 -25.54 0.81 15.01
C GLU A 398 -24.40 1.30 15.91
N HIS A 399 -23.23 1.63 15.30
CA HIS A 399 -22.01 1.98 16.03
C HIS A 399 -21.50 3.39 15.73
N ASN A 400 -21.77 3.92 14.52
CA ASN A 400 -21.03 5.05 13.97
C ASN A 400 -21.87 6.34 13.84
N ILE A 401 -22.99 6.44 14.55
CA ILE A 401 -23.65 7.73 14.84
C ILE A 401 -23.04 8.27 16.14
N ILE A 402 -22.13 9.24 15.99
CA ILE A 402 -21.31 9.75 17.09
C ILE A 402 -22.07 10.84 17.84
N ARG A 403 -22.42 10.57 19.09
CA ARG A 403 -23.15 11.50 19.98
C ARG A 403 -22.21 11.92 21.12
N ASN A 404 -21.65 13.13 21.03
CA ASN A 404 -20.69 13.68 22.01
C ASN A 404 -21.18 15.02 22.58
#